data_c6be076c18f5ae58d8b6f27c4430cee3
#
_entry.id   c6be076c18f5ae58d8b6f27c4430cee3
#
_cell.length_a   1.000
_cell.length_b   1.000
_cell.length_c   1.000
_cell.angle_alpha   90.00
_cell.angle_beta   90.00
_cell.angle_gamma   90.00
#
_symmetry.space_group_name_H-M   'P 1'
#
loop_
_entity.id
_entity.type
_entity.pdbx_description
1 polymer ?
#
loop_
_entity_poly.entity_id
_entity_poly.type
_entity_poly.pdbx_seq_one_letter_code
_entity_poly.pdbx_strand_id
1 'polypeptide(L)'
;MPFELSELKKHLRVPGLDVRYTEETGSTNADLLEDGSAASGSVLIAGRQSAGRGRMRRAFASPEGGLYMSVLFRDISAADALQFTPRAAVAVSLAIERSSGRRAYIKWVNDVLLDGLKVCGILAEAVTRRGLDMVLGIGVNVAEPDGGFPEALRGVAGAVFEDPIEFAREKLAAGILNALFDESLDVYTEYVRRSAVLGRDITVRRAGAAYEARALEIDRDYRLIIERGGQRETLDSGEVSIRL
;
A
#
# COMPACT_ATOMS: atom_id res chain seq x y z
N MET A 1 18.81 -7.05 -9.84
CA MET A 1 18.53 -6.94 -11.29
C MET A 1 18.00 -5.54 -11.54
N PRO A 2 18.39 -4.81 -12.63
CA PRO A 2 17.87 -3.50 -12.96
C PRO A 2 16.37 -3.57 -13.24
N PHE A 3 15.66 -2.45 -13.10
CA PHE A 3 14.24 -2.34 -13.42
C PHE A 3 14.05 -1.96 -14.89
N GLU A 4 13.20 -2.70 -15.60
CA GLU A 4 13.01 -2.55 -17.04
C GLU A 4 11.62 -1.95 -17.35
N LEU A 5 11.56 -0.63 -17.61
CA LEU A 5 10.29 0.03 -17.99
C LEU A 5 9.63 -0.58 -19.22
N SER A 6 10.43 -1.09 -20.15
CA SER A 6 9.95 -1.78 -21.36
C SER A 6 9.16 -3.04 -21.01
N GLU A 7 9.62 -3.79 -20.00
CA GLU A 7 8.94 -4.99 -19.52
C GLU A 7 7.63 -4.65 -18.79
N LEU A 8 7.65 -3.63 -17.91
CA LEU A 8 6.43 -3.14 -17.29
C LEU A 8 5.38 -2.79 -18.34
N LYS A 9 5.75 -2.02 -19.38
CA LYS A 9 4.84 -1.57 -20.45
C LYS A 9 4.20 -2.71 -21.21
N LYS A 10 4.84 -3.88 -21.36
CA LYS A 10 4.24 -5.06 -22.01
C LYS A 10 3.04 -5.60 -21.23
N HIS A 11 3.03 -5.44 -19.90
CA HIS A 11 1.99 -5.94 -19.01
C HIS A 11 0.96 -4.87 -18.59
N LEU A 12 1.26 -3.59 -18.82
CA LEU A 12 0.38 -2.47 -18.49
C LEU A 12 -0.75 -2.36 -19.51
N ARG A 13 -2.00 -2.33 -19.03
CA ARG A 13 -3.23 -2.25 -19.85
C ARG A 13 -3.92 -0.90 -19.76
N VAL A 14 -3.53 -0.06 -18.80
CA VAL A 14 -4.11 1.27 -18.60
C VAL A 14 -3.45 2.24 -19.56
N PRO A 15 -4.20 2.85 -20.50
CA PRO A 15 -3.64 3.80 -21.43
C PRO A 15 -3.36 5.15 -20.75
N GLY A 16 -2.40 5.89 -21.28
CA GLY A 16 -2.16 7.29 -20.90
C GLY A 16 -1.44 7.52 -19.58
N LEU A 17 -1.00 6.48 -18.87
CA LEU A 17 -0.16 6.66 -17.69
C LEU A 17 1.26 7.09 -18.09
N ASP A 18 1.75 8.19 -17.48
CA ASP A 18 3.15 8.61 -17.57
C ASP A 18 3.97 7.86 -16.49
N VAL A 19 4.58 6.73 -16.86
CA VAL A 19 5.37 5.92 -15.95
C VAL A 19 6.85 6.23 -16.11
N ARG A 20 7.46 6.73 -15.04
CA ARG A 20 8.88 7.07 -14.93
C ARG A 20 9.57 6.17 -13.90
N TYR A 21 10.85 5.92 -14.12
CA TYR A 21 11.71 5.18 -13.20
C TYR A 21 12.96 5.99 -12.85
N THR A 22 13.40 5.88 -11.61
CA THR A 22 14.70 6.35 -11.12
C THR A 22 15.38 5.27 -10.29
N GLU A 23 16.69 5.21 -10.34
CA GLU A 23 17.47 4.26 -9.52
C GLU A 23 17.30 4.59 -8.02
N GLU A 24 17.38 5.88 -7.68
CA GLU A 24 17.31 6.35 -6.30
C GLU A 24 16.59 7.68 -6.21
N THR A 25 15.86 7.84 -5.11
CA THR A 25 15.32 9.13 -4.68
C THR A 25 15.23 9.21 -3.15
N GLY A 26 14.94 10.41 -2.63
CA GLY A 26 14.55 10.60 -1.24
C GLY A 26 13.21 9.90 -0.96
N SER A 27 12.19 10.22 -1.74
CA SER A 27 10.84 9.64 -1.63
C SER A 27 10.04 9.90 -2.90
N THR A 28 9.53 8.85 -3.53
CA THR A 28 8.67 8.95 -4.72
C THR A 28 7.40 9.77 -4.47
N ASN A 29 6.84 9.73 -3.24
CA ASN A 29 5.71 10.59 -2.86
C ASN A 29 6.11 12.06 -2.85
N ALA A 30 7.26 12.39 -2.25
CA ALA A 30 7.74 13.77 -2.17
C ALA A 30 7.98 14.34 -3.57
N ASP A 31 8.69 13.59 -4.42
CA ASP A 31 9.04 14.02 -5.76
C ASP A 31 7.78 14.33 -6.60
N LEU A 32 6.76 13.45 -6.57
CA LEU A 32 5.52 13.70 -7.29
C LEU A 32 4.69 14.84 -6.68
N LEU A 33 4.72 15.02 -5.36
CA LEU A 33 4.05 16.17 -4.73
C LEU A 33 4.73 17.49 -5.11
N GLU A 34 6.04 17.51 -5.27
CA GLU A 34 6.82 18.70 -5.62
C GLU A 34 6.81 18.99 -7.12
N ASP A 35 6.60 17.98 -7.97
CA ASP A 35 6.53 18.13 -9.42
C ASP A 35 5.24 18.85 -9.84
N GLY A 36 5.31 20.19 -9.93
CA GLY A 36 4.18 21.03 -10.36
C GLY A 36 3.75 20.79 -11.80
N SER A 37 4.57 20.15 -12.63
CA SER A 37 4.31 19.85 -14.04
C SER A 37 3.67 18.49 -14.27
N ALA A 38 3.78 17.56 -13.31
CA ALA A 38 3.21 16.23 -13.42
C ALA A 38 1.68 16.28 -13.50
N ALA A 39 1.11 15.55 -14.46
CA ALA A 39 -0.33 15.42 -14.63
C ALA A 39 -0.93 14.35 -13.71
N SER A 40 -2.26 14.35 -13.55
CA SER A 40 -2.97 13.22 -12.93
C SER A 40 -2.68 11.93 -13.71
N GLY A 41 -2.40 10.83 -13.00
CA GLY A 41 -1.96 9.58 -13.62
C GLY A 41 -0.44 9.47 -13.82
N SER A 42 0.35 10.48 -13.43
CA SER A 42 1.81 10.32 -13.39
C SER A 42 2.21 9.31 -12.33
N VAL A 43 3.10 8.40 -12.72
CA VAL A 43 3.63 7.32 -11.89
C VAL A 43 5.14 7.45 -11.78
N LEU A 44 5.68 7.48 -10.57
CA LEU A 44 7.13 7.42 -10.33
C LEU A 44 7.45 6.14 -9.58
N ILE A 45 8.40 5.38 -10.12
CA ILE A 45 8.95 4.17 -9.52
C ILE A 45 10.41 4.40 -9.17
N ALA A 46 10.85 3.96 -8.00
CA ALA A 46 12.25 4.02 -7.60
C ALA A 46 12.81 2.63 -7.28
N GLY A 47 14.10 2.44 -7.58
CA GLY A 47 14.84 1.23 -7.21
C GLY A 47 15.12 1.17 -5.71
N ARG A 48 15.37 2.35 -5.08
CA ARG A 48 15.51 2.52 -3.62
C ARG A 48 15.10 3.92 -3.18
N GLN A 49 14.78 4.07 -1.88
CA GLN A 49 14.50 5.37 -1.30
C GLN A 49 15.38 5.59 -0.05
N SER A 50 16.04 6.75 0.04
CA SER A 50 16.86 7.12 1.19
C SER A 50 16.05 7.72 2.35
N ALA A 51 14.84 8.24 2.08
CA ALA A 51 13.92 8.84 3.04
C ALA A 51 12.48 8.35 2.84
N GLY A 52 12.31 7.03 2.62
CA GLY A 52 11.01 6.40 2.45
C GLY A 52 10.09 6.68 3.65
N ARG A 53 8.82 7.02 3.37
CA ARG A 53 7.85 7.47 4.36
C ARG A 53 6.76 6.44 4.59
N GLY A 54 6.34 6.32 5.85
CA GLY A 54 5.16 5.60 6.29
C GLY A 54 4.22 6.50 7.07
N ARG A 55 3.07 5.97 7.45
CA ARG A 55 2.09 6.69 8.28
C ARG A 55 2.70 7.12 9.61
N MET A 56 2.11 8.17 10.23
CA MET A 56 2.51 8.69 11.54
C MET A 56 4.00 9.08 11.60
N ARG A 57 4.55 9.60 10.49
CA ARG A 57 5.96 10.02 10.34
C ARG A 57 7.00 8.89 10.57
N ARG A 58 6.58 7.63 10.45
CA ARG A 58 7.54 6.52 10.50
C ARG A 58 8.32 6.43 9.19
N ALA A 59 9.55 5.95 9.28
CA ALA A 59 10.31 5.58 8.08
C ALA A 59 9.73 4.28 7.48
N PHE A 60 9.77 4.18 6.15
CA PHE A 60 9.55 2.95 5.42
C PHE A 60 10.90 2.52 4.81
N ALA A 61 11.45 1.41 5.31
CA ALA A 61 12.70 0.89 4.79
C ALA A 61 12.53 0.51 3.30
N SER A 62 13.37 1.09 2.46
CA SER A 62 13.24 0.98 1.00
C SER A 62 14.58 0.59 0.34
N PRO A 63 15.17 -0.57 0.71
CA PRO A 63 16.42 -1.06 0.10
C PRO A 63 16.18 -1.51 -1.34
N GLU A 64 17.26 -1.83 -2.06
CA GLU A 64 17.17 -2.47 -3.37
C GLU A 64 16.39 -3.78 -3.30
N GLY A 65 15.74 -4.17 -4.41
CA GLY A 65 14.94 -5.39 -4.50
C GLY A 65 13.46 -5.22 -4.21
N GLY A 66 13.04 -4.09 -3.60
CA GLY A 66 11.63 -3.74 -3.44
C GLY A 66 11.03 -3.03 -4.66
N LEU A 67 9.73 -2.78 -4.61
CA LEU A 67 8.99 -1.92 -5.53
C LEU A 67 8.46 -0.72 -4.77
N TYR A 68 8.97 0.47 -5.07
CA TYR A 68 8.55 1.74 -4.47
C TYR A 68 7.93 2.59 -5.54
N MET A 69 6.62 2.70 -5.51
CA MET A 69 5.83 3.34 -6.56
C MET A 69 4.89 4.36 -5.95
N SER A 70 4.77 5.51 -6.61
CA SER A 70 3.78 6.53 -6.27
C SER A 70 2.97 6.90 -7.49
N VAL A 71 1.68 7.19 -7.28
CA VAL A 71 0.73 7.63 -8.32
C VAL A 71 0.14 8.97 -7.91
N LEU A 72 0.19 9.95 -8.80
CA LEU A 72 -0.37 11.28 -8.58
C LEU A 72 -1.80 11.38 -9.08
N PHE A 73 -2.69 11.91 -8.25
CA PHE A 73 -4.06 12.27 -8.57
C PHE A 73 -4.26 13.76 -8.30
N ARG A 74 -4.78 14.48 -9.29
CA ARG A 74 -5.01 15.93 -9.21
C ARG A 74 -6.50 16.23 -9.12
N ASP A 75 -6.82 17.29 -8.37
CA ASP A 75 -8.16 17.88 -8.27
C ASP A 75 -9.25 16.84 -7.94
N ILE A 76 -8.95 15.98 -6.94
CA ILE A 76 -9.89 14.95 -6.48
C ILE A 76 -10.85 15.50 -5.43
N SER A 77 -12.00 14.86 -5.26
CA SER A 77 -12.89 15.16 -4.14
C SER A 77 -12.37 14.58 -2.82
N ALA A 78 -12.75 15.17 -1.68
CA ALA A 78 -12.42 14.62 -0.38
C ALA A 78 -13.04 13.24 -0.15
N ALA A 79 -14.19 12.95 -0.78
CA ALA A 79 -14.83 11.64 -0.73
C ALA A 79 -14.02 10.59 -1.47
N ASP A 80 -13.50 10.93 -2.68
CA ASP A 80 -12.65 10.03 -3.45
C ASP A 80 -11.34 9.75 -2.73
N ALA A 81 -10.77 10.73 -2.04
CA ALA A 81 -9.53 10.59 -1.29
C ALA A 81 -9.58 9.42 -0.29
N LEU A 82 -10.71 9.16 0.34
CA LEU A 82 -10.89 8.07 1.28
C LEU A 82 -10.86 6.68 0.63
N GLN A 83 -11.17 6.60 -0.67
CA GLN A 83 -11.24 5.35 -1.42
C GLN A 83 -9.87 4.83 -1.88
N PHE A 84 -8.88 5.72 -2.02
CA PHE A 84 -7.59 5.36 -2.66
C PHE A 84 -6.77 4.37 -1.85
N THR A 85 -6.68 4.52 -0.53
CA THR A 85 -5.92 3.56 0.31
C THR A 85 -6.53 2.15 0.26
N PRO A 86 -7.85 1.94 0.47
CA PRO A 86 -8.47 0.64 0.31
C PRO A 86 -8.34 0.06 -1.10
N ARG A 87 -8.54 0.88 -2.12
CA ARG A 87 -8.37 0.47 -3.53
C ARG A 87 -6.95 -0.01 -3.81
N ALA A 88 -5.93 0.72 -3.33
CA ALA A 88 -4.54 0.29 -3.46
C ALA A 88 -4.26 -1.01 -2.72
N ALA A 89 -4.79 -1.19 -1.51
CA ALA A 89 -4.61 -2.41 -0.74
C ALA A 89 -5.20 -3.64 -1.47
N VAL A 90 -6.38 -3.48 -2.08
CA VAL A 90 -6.99 -4.53 -2.91
C VAL A 90 -6.15 -4.77 -4.17
N ALA A 91 -5.75 -3.72 -4.89
CA ALA A 91 -4.94 -3.82 -6.09
C ALA A 91 -3.61 -4.57 -5.85
N VAL A 92 -2.91 -4.21 -4.76
CA VAL A 92 -1.68 -4.90 -4.34
C VAL A 92 -1.95 -6.36 -4.01
N SER A 93 -2.99 -6.65 -3.23
CA SER A 93 -3.34 -8.01 -2.84
C SER A 93 -3.62 -8.89 -4.06
N LEU A 94 -4.38 -8.39 -5.03
CA LEU A 94 -4.69 -9.10 -6.28
C LEU A 94 -3.44 -9.31 -7.14
N ALA A 95 -2.56 -8.32 -7.22
CA ALA A 95 -1.31 -8.44 -7.98
C ALA A 95 -0.36 -9.47 -7.35
N ILE A 96 -0.24 -9.48 -6.01
CA ILE A 96 0.54 -10.48 -5.28
C ILE A 96 -0.02 -11.88 -5.51
N GLU A 97 -1.34 -12.07 -5.38
CA GLU A 97 -1.97 -13.38 -5.60
C GLU A 97 -1.72 -13.91 -7.02
N ARG A 98 -1.86 -13.06 -8.04
CA ARG A 98 -1.62 -13.44 -9.44
C ARG A 98 -0.15 -13.79 -9.70
N SER A 99 0.79 -13.14 -9.03
CA SER A 99 2.21 -13.31 -9.27
C SER A 99 2.82 -14.46 -8.46
N SER A 100 2.34 -14.70 -7.23
CA SER A 100 2.90 -15.68 -6.30
C SER A 100 2.04 -16.93 -6.09
N GLY A 101 0.76 -16.91 -6.51
CA GLY A 101 -0.21 -17.96 -6.21
C GLY A 101 -0.64 -18.00 -4.73
N ARG A 102 -0.14 -17.09 -3.89
CA ARG A 102 -0.38 -17.07 -2.43
C ARG A 102 -1.38 -15.97 -2.09
N ARG A 103 -2.33 -16.27 -1.18
CA ARG A 103 -3.37 -15.33 -0.78
C ARG A 103 -2.83 -14.24 0.12
N ALA A 104 -3.01 -12.97 -0.29
CA ALA A 104 -2.65 -11.80 0.49
C ALA A 104 -3.85 -11.27 1.28
N TYR A 105 -3.59 -10.78 2.50
CA TYR A 105 -4.58 -10.25 3.41
C TYR A 105 -4.31 -8.78 3.72
N ILE A 106 -5.36 -8.04 4.06
CA ILE A 106 -5.27 -6.60 4.36
C ILE A 106 -5.41 -6.40 5.87
N LYS A 107 -4.37 -5.87 6.50
CA LYS A 107 -4.45 -5.37 7.87
C LYS A 107 -4.89 -3.92 7.82
N TRP A 108 -6.06 -3.66 8.38
CA TRP A 108 -6.69 -2.34 8.41
C TRP A 108 -5.70 -1.27 8.87
N VAL A 109 -5.50 -0.20 8.14
CA VAL A 109 -6.24 0.23 6.96
C VAL A 109 -5.37 0.12 5.69
N ASN A 110 -4.03 -0.07 5.80
CA ASN A 110 -3.06 0.25 4.75
C ASN A 110 -1.90 -0.75 4.61
N ASP A 111 -1.90 -1.83 5.37
CA ASP A 111 -0.84 -2.84 5.29
C ASP A 111 -1.35 -4.10 4.57
N VAL A 112 -0.55 -4.66 3.68
CA VAL A 112 -0.82 -5.97 3.06
C VAL A 112 0.10 -7.01 3.68
N LEU A 113 -0.50 -8.11 4.10
CA LEU A 113 0.17 -9.24 4.74
C LEU A 113 0.19 -10.44 3.81
N LEU A 114 1.30 -11.18 3.84
CA LEU A 114 1.45 -12.49 3.25
C LEU A 114 2.02 -13.42 4.32
N ASP A 115 1.34 -14.54 4.60
CA ASP A 115 1.67 -15.49 5.67
C ASP A 115 1.89 -14.81 7.05
N GLY A 116 1.08 -13.80 7.35
CA GLY A 116 1.12 -13.05 8.60
C GLY A 116 2.18 -11.95 8.66
N LEU A 117 3.11 -11.87 7.71
CA LEU A 117 4.16 -10.86 7.64
C LEU A 117 3.75 -9.70 6.71
N LYS A 118 4.14 -8.48 7.07
CA LYS A 118 3.87 -7.29 6.24
C LYS A 118 4.78 -7.28 5.02
N VAL A 119 4.18 -7.42 3.84
CA VAL A 119 4.88 -7.35 2.54
C VAL A 119 4.65 -6.03 1.81
N CYS A 120 3.62 -5.25 2.21
CA CYS A 120 3.38 -3.94 1.62
C CYS A 120 2.85 -2.93 2.64
N GLY A 121 3.28 -1.68 2.49
CA GLY A 121 2.71 -0.51 3.15
C GLY A 121 2.22 0.51 2.12
N ILE A 122 1.06 1.11 2.39
CA ILE A 122 0.43 2.13 1.53
C ILE A 122 0.36 3.45 2.29
N LEU A 123 0.70 4.55 1.61
CA LEU A 123 0.66 5.89 2.18
C LEU A 123 0.03 6.87 1.19
N ALA A 124 -1.15 7.35 1.49
CA ALA A 124 -1.77 8.47 0.78
C ALA A 124 -1.37 9.79 1.46
N GLU A 125 -0.78 10.71 0.72
CA GLU A 125 -0.44 12.07 1.15
C GLU A 125 -1.17 13.07 0.27
N ALA A 126 -1.89 14.00 0.88
CA ALA A 126 -2.68 14.99 0.16
C ALA A 126 -2.18 16.40 0.45
N VAL A 127 -2.30 17.28 -0.54
CA VAL A 127 -1.99 18.70 -0.43
C VAL A 127 -3.09 19.51 -1.11
N THR A 128 -3.55 20.57 -0.44
CA THR A 128 -4.49 21.51 -1.03
C THR A 128 -3.71 22.61 -1.74
N ARG A 129 -3.94 22.77 -3.02
CA ARG A 129 -3.39 23.84 -3.88
C ARG A 129 -4.55 24.64 -4.49
N ARG A 130 -4.84 24.45 -5.77
CA ARG A 130 -6.07 24.97 -6.42
C ARG A 130 -7.24 24.03 -6.21
N GLY A 131 -6.98 22.74 -6.02
CA GLY A 131 -7.86 21.64 -5.66
C GLY A 131 -7.16 20.73 -4.66
N LEU A 132 -7.71 19.56 -4.35
CA LEU A 132 -7.07 18.55 -3.54
C LEU A 132 -6.26 17.63 -4.44
N ASP A 133 -4.93 17.74 -4.35
CA ASP A 133 -4.01 16.83 -5.01
C ASP A 133 -3.60 15.73 -4.02
N MET A 134 -3.45 14.51 -4.50
CA MET A 134 -3.02 13.39 -3.67
C MET A 134 -1.98 12.54 -4.40
N VAL A 135 -0.98 12.10 -3.64
CA VAL A 135 -0.05 11.07 -4.06
C VAL A 135 -0.28 9.82 -3.24
N LEU A 136 -0.44 8.71 -3.93
CA LEU A 136 -0.65 7.38 -3.38
C LEU A 136 0.63 6.58 -3.49
N GLY A 137 1.38 6.47 -2.38
CA GLY A 137 2.61 5.69 -2.29
C GLY A 137 2.32 4.22 -1.96
N ILE A 138 2.97 3.32 -2.66
CA ILE A 138 2.88 1.88 -2.52
C ILE A 138 4.29 1.32 -2.42
N GLY A 139 4.68 0.81 -1.24
CA GLY A 139 5.95 0.14 -1.04
C GLY A 139 5.75 -1.36 -0.86
N VAL A 140 6.30 -2.18 -1.75
CA VAL A 140 6.22 -3.65 -1.70
C VAL A 140 7.60 -4.25 -1.51
N ASN A 141 7.75 -5.09 -0.52
CA ASN A 141 8.93 -5.94 -0.35
C ASN A 141 8.81 -7.10 -1.33
N VAL A 142 9.42 -7.00 -2.50
CA VAL A 142 9.27 -8.02 -3.57
C VAL A 142 10.13 -9.24 -3.28
N ALA A 143 11.39 -9.02 -2.90
CA ALA A 143 12.29 -10.06 -2.41
C ALA A 143 12.93 -9.61 -1.10
N GLU A 144 13.47 -10.55 -0.35
CA GLU A 144 14.22 -10.21 0.85
C GLU A 144 15.50 -9.45 0.46
N PRO A 145 15.80 -8.32 1.12
CA PRO A 145 17.00 -7.56 0.80
C PRO A 145 18.27 -8.32 1.19
N ASP A 146 19.38 -8.03 0.51
CA ASP A 146 20.67 -8.59 0.85
C ASP A 146 21.01 -8.31 2.34
N GLY A 147 21.33 -9.36 3.08
CA GLY A 147 21.55 -9.28 4.53
C GLY A 147 20.28 -9.29 5.38
N GLY A 148 19.11 -9.46 4.78
CA GLY A 148 17.81 -9.57 5.46
C GLY A 148 17.20 -8.22 5.85
N PHE A 149 16.02 -8.26 6.45
CA PHE A 149 15.38 -7.08 7.00
C PHE A 149 16.11 -6.56 8.25
N PRO A 150 16.13 -5.22 8.48
CA PRO A 150 16.64 -4.65 9.73
C PRO A 150 16.08 -5.36 10.96
N GLU A 151 16.88 -5.47 12.04
CA GLU A 151 16.50 -6.22 13.24
C GLU A 151 15.13 -5.82 13.80
N ALA A 152 14.81 -4.54 13.79
CA ALA A 152 13.51 -4.02 14.25
C ALA A 152 12.31 -4.47 13.39
N LEU A 153 12.54 -5.03 12.20
CA LEU A 153 11.51 -5.50 11.27
C LEU A 153 11.46 -7.04 11.18
N ARG A 154 12.38 -7.76 11.82
CA ARG A 154 12.39 -9.22 11.83
C ARG A 154 11.12 -9.77 12.49
N GLY A 155 10.47 -10.73 11.83
CA GLY A 155 9.20 -11.30 12.28
C GLY A 155 7.99 -10.37 12.11
N VAL A 156 8.19 -9.16 11.53
CA VAL A 156 7.11 -8.20 11.22
C VAL A 156 7.01 -7.97 9.71
N ALA A 157 8.14 -7.74 9.06
CA ALA A 157 8.22 -7.60 7.61
C ALA A 157 8.51 -8.96 6.95
N GLY A 158 7.97 -9.16 5.77
CA GLY A 158 8.24 -10.27 4.87
C GLY A 158 8.36 -9.80 3.45
N ALA A 159 8.68 -10.71 2.53
CA ALA A 159 8.75 -10.47 1.10
C ALA A 159 7.74 -11.33 0.32
N VAL A 160 7.39 -10.89 -0.89
CA VAL A 160 6.46 -11.64 -1.76
C VAL A 160 7.11 -12.93 -2.26
N PHE A 161 8.40 -12.88 -2.58
CA PHE A 161 9.19 -14.04 -3.03
C PHE A 161 10.37 -14.24 -2.10
N GLU A 162 10.76 -15.50 -1.89
CA GLU A 162 11.94 -15.85 -1.12
C GLU A 162 13.22 -15.44 -1.86
N ASP A 163 13.27 -15.73 -3.16
CA ASP A 163 14.38 -15.38 -4.03
C ASP A 163 13.98 -14.32 -5.06
N PRO A 164 14.93 -13.51 -5.57
CA PRO A 164 14.69 -12.58 -6.64
C PRO A 164 14.23 -13.30 -7.92
N ILE A 165 13.06 -12.89 -8.45
CA ILE A 165 12.50 -13.41 -9.70
C ILE A 165 12.64 -12.35 -10.78
N GLU A 166 13.07 -12.77 -11.98
CA GLU A 166 13.23 -11.89 -13.13
C GLU A 166 11.90 -11.21 -13.49
N PHE A 167 11.96 -9.89 -13.64
CA PHE A 167 10.81 -9.02 -13.93
C PHE A 167 9.64 -9.09 -12.93
N ALA A 168 9.88 -9.59 -11.71
CA ALA A 168 8.82 -9.65 -10.70
C ALA A 168 8.30 -8.25 -10.32
N ARG A 169 9.20 -7.26 -10.19
CA ARG A 169 8.83 -5.88 -9.84
C ARG A 169 7.99 -5.23 -10.93
N GLU A 170 8.37 -5.42 -12.19
CA GLU A 170 7.69 -4.91 -13.37
C GLU A 170 6.29 -5.50 -13.52
N LYS A 171 6.17 -6.82 -13.38
CA LYS A 171 4.88 -7.53 -13.44
C LYS A 171 3.97 -7.14 -12.29
N LEU A 172 4.51 -7.02 -11.06
CA LEU A 172 3.76 -6.53 -9.91
C LEU A 172 3.31 -5.09 -10.10
N ALA A 173 4.19 -4.19 -10.54
CA ALA A 173 3.84 -2.79 -10.79
C ALA A 173 2.73 -2.68 -11.83
N ALA A 174 2.83 -3.36 -12.97
CA ALA A 174 1.79 -3.39 -13.99
C ALA A 174 0.48 -3.99 -13.46
N GLY A 175 0.55 -5.09 -12.71
CA GLY A 175 -0.61 -5.73 -12.09
C GLY A 175 -1.33 -4.82 -11.09
N ILE A 176 -0.57 -4.10 -10.26
CA ILE A 176 -1.10 -3.11 -9.31
C ILE A 176 -1.77 -1.96 -10.05
N LEU A 177 -1.10 -1.36 -11.04
CA LEU A 177 -1.66 -0.26 -11.82
C LEU A 177 -2.92 -0.69 -12.56
N ASN A 178 -2.92 -1.85 -13.21
CA ASN A 178 -4.10 -2.37 -13.90
C ASN A 178 -5.30 -2.54 -12.95
N ALA A 179 -5.09 -3.04 -11.73
CA ALA A 179 -6.17 -3.21 -10.75
C ALA A 179 -6.58 -1.89 -10.08
N LEU A 180 -5.62 -0.96 -9.87
CA LEU A 180 -5.89 0.36 -9.28
C LEU A 180 -6.84 1.20 -10.15
N PHE A 181 -6.71 1.09 -11.48
CA PHE A 181 -7.52 1.83 -12.45
C PHE A 181 -8.67 1.00 -13.03
N ASP A 182 -8.93 -0.20 -12.54
CA ASP A 182 -10.07 -1.03 -12.96
C ASP A 182 -11.35 -0.54 -12.27
N GLU A 183 -12.18 0.20 -13.00
CA GLU A 183 -13.45 0.72 -12.49
C GLU A 183 -14.48 -0.38 -12.23
N SER A 184 -14.34 -1.56 -12.83
CA SER A 184 -15.25 -2.70 -12.64
C SER A 184 -15.00 -3.45 -11.32
N LEU A 185 -13.89 -3.15 -10.63
CA LEU A 185 -13.50 -3.83 -9.40
C LEU A 185 -14.38 -3.42 -8.22
N ASP A 186 -15.10 -4.36 -7.63
CA ASP A 186 -15.81 -4.17 -6.35
C ASP A 186 -14.79 -4.14 -5.19
N VAL A 187 -14.22 -2.96 -4.99
CA VAL A 187 -13.18 -2.73 -3.99
C VAL A 187 -13.66 -3.05 -2.59
N TYR A 188 -14.89 -2.68 -2.24
CA TYR A 188 -15.40 -2.90 -0.90
C TYR A 188 -15.51 -4.38 -0.56
N THR A 189 -16.15 -5.16 -1.43
CA THR A 189 -16.28 -6.61 -1.23
C THR A 189 -14.92 -7.29 -1.15
N GLU A 190 -13.98 -6.94 -2.03
CA GLU A 190 -12.64 -7.50 -2.01
C GLU A 190 -11.83 -7.09 -0.76
N TYR A 191 -11.96 -5.85 -0.31
CA TYR A 191 -11.30 -5.35 0.90
C TYR A 191 -11.77 -6.08 2.15
N VAL A 192 -13.09 -6.21 2.32
CA VAL A 192 -13.70 -6.93 3.46
C VAL A 192 -13.32 -8.41 3.43
N ARG A 193 -13.41 -9.05 2.27
CA ARG A 193 -13.07 -10.48 2.08
C ARG A 193 -11.61 -10.80 2.42
N ARG A 194 -10.71 -9.84 2.24
CA ARG A 194 -9.28 -9.96 2.52
C ARG A 194 -8.88 -9.43 3.89
N SER A 195 -9.82 -8.95 4.67
CA SER A 195 -9.49 -8.39 5.98
C SER A 195 -8.79 -9.41 6.88
N ALA A 196 -7.61 -9.04 7.38
CA ALA A 196 -6.88 -9.84 8.35
C ALA A 196 -7.39 -9.67 9.78
N VAL A 197 -8.22 -8.63 10.04
CA VAL A 197 -8.60 -8.25 11.41
C VAL A 197 -10.04 -8.63 11.77
N LEU A 198 -10.95 -8.75 10.82
CA LEU A 198 -12.37 -9.02 11.11
C LEU A 198 -12.57 -10.35 11.86
N GLY A 199 -13.44 -10.29 12.86
CA GLY A 199 -13.75 -11.43 13.74
C GLY A 199 -12.66 -11.78 14.74
N ARG A 200 -11.59 -10.97 14.85
CA ARG A 200 -10.45 -11.23 15.75
C ARG A 200 -10.38 -10.22 16.88
N ASP A 201 -9.74 -10.64 17.96
CA ASP A 201 -9.32 -9.75 19.02
C ASP A 201 -8.05 -9.00 18.57
N ILE A 202 -8.06 -7.69 18.76
CA ILE A 202 -7.03 -6.78 18.28
C ILE A 202 -6.61 -5.83 19.40
N THR A 203 -5.37 -5.37 19.33
CA THR A 203 -4.92 -4.22 20.10
C THR A 203 -5.03 -2.98 19.25
N VAL A 204 -5.83 -2.02 19.67
CA VAL A 204 -5.96 -0.70 19.03
C VAL A 204 -4.98 0.28 19.67
N ARG A 205 -4.24 1.02 18.83
CA ARG A 205 -3.36 2.12 19.26
C ARG A 205 -3.85 3.42 18.63
N ARG A 206 -4.35 4.34 19.47
CA ARG A 206 -4.90 5.62 19.01
C ARG A 206 -4.63 6.70 20.07
N ALA A 207 -4.17 7.88 19.63
CA ALA A 207 -3.94 9.06 20.49
C ALA A 207 -3.09 8.77 21.74
N GLY A 208 -2.05 7.93 21.61
CA GLY A 208 -1.16 7.58 22.71
C GLY A 208 -1.68 6.48 23.65
N ALA A 209 -2.93 6.03 23.49
CA ALA A 209 -3.51 4.92 24.23
C ALA A 209 -3.40 3.59 23.45
N ALA A 210 -3.30 2.49 24.17
CA ALA A 210 -3.44 1.16 23.65
C ALA A 210 -4.50 0.39 24.44
N TYR A 211 -5.41 -0.29 23.75
CA TYR A 211 -6.47 -1.07 24.40
C TYR A 211 -6.91 -2.24 23.52
N GLU A 212 -7.49 -3.25 24.17
CA GLU A 212 -8.02 -4.43 23.53
C GLU A 212 -9.45 -4.21 23.05
N ALA A 213 -9.77 -4.76 21.88
CA ALA A 213 -11.10 -4.72 21.30
C ALA A 213 -11.29 -5.89 20.33
N ARG A 214 -12.54 -6.19 19.99
CA ARG A 214 -12.87 -7.14 18.94
C ARG A 214 -13.26 -6.41 17.66
N ALA A 215 -12.63 -6.75 16.55
CA ALA A 215 -12.97 -6.19 15.24
C ALA A 215 -14.23 -6.87 14.71
N LEU A 216 -15.30 -6.09 14.51
CA LEU A 216 -16.61 -6.62 14.11
C LEU A 216 -16.87 -6.49 12.62
N GLU A 217 -16.70 -5.27 12.08
CA GLU A 217 -17.16 -4.91 10.75
C GLU A 217 -16.27 -3.81 10.16
N ILE A 218 -16.23 -3.71 8.85
CA ILE A 218 -15.70 -2.57 8.11
C ILE A 218 -16.88 -1.97 7.35
N ASP A 219 -17.21 -0.71 7.62
CA ASP A 219 -18.32 -0.03 6.96
C ASP A 219 -17.99 0.42 5.52
N ARG A 220 -18.98 1.03 4.82
CA ARG A 220 -18.82 1.49 3.44
C ARG A 220 -17.83 2.65 3.27
N ASP A 221 -17.48 3.34 4.36
CA ASP A 221 -16.43 4.36 4.39
C ASP A 221 -15.07 3.78 4.82
N TYR A 222 -14.94 2.44 4.85
CA TYR A 222 -13.76 1.70 5.29
C TYR A 222 -13.33 1.97 6.74
N ARG A 223 -14.24 2.48 7.59
CA ARG A 223 -14.00 2.61 9.02
C ARG A 223 -14.15 1.26 9.70
N LEU A 224 -13.32 1.01 10.70
CA LEU A 224 -13.37 -0.23 11.47
C LEU A 224 -14.33 -0.08 12.66
N ILE A 225 -15.35 -0.93 12.70
CA ILE A 225 -16.27 -1.03 13.83
C ILE A 225 -15.74 -2.10 14.77
N ILE A 226 -15.52 -1.71 16.02
CA ILE A 226 -14.99 -2.57 17.07
C ILE A 226 -16.00 -2.69 18.23
N GLU A 227 -15.83 -3.75 19.02
CA GLU A 227 -16.48 -3.90 20.31
C GLU A 227 -15.45 -3.79 21.43
N ARG A 228 -15.72 -2.95 22.40
CA ARG A 228 -14.92 -2.77 23.60
C ARG A 228 -15.82 -2.65 24.82
N GLY A 229 -15.65 -3.56 25.79
CA GLY A 229 -16.46 -3.54 27.01
C GLY A 229 -17.98 -3.65 26.76
N GLY A 230 -18.41 -4.36 25.71
CA GLY A 230 -19.80 -4.50 25.33
C GLY A 230 -20.39 -3.30 24.56
N GLN A 231 -19.58 -2.31 24.22
CA GLN A 231 -19.99 -1.13 23.43
C GLN A 231 -19.33 -1.15 22.05
N ARG A 232 -20.09 -0.70 21.04
CA ARG A 232 -19.56 -0.51 19.69
C ARG A 232 -18.95 0.87 19.53
N GLU A 233 -17.75 0.90 18.97
CA GLU A 233 -17.02 2.13 18.61
C GLU A 233 -16.63 2.08 17.13
N THR A 234 -16.62 3.25 16.47
CA THR A 234 -16.16 3.38 15.08
C THR A 234 -14.79 4.04 15.04
N LEU A 235 -13.85 3.40 14.38
CA LEU A 235 -12.51 3.92 14.15
C LEU A 235 -12.38 4.41 12.71
N ASP A 236 -12.12 5.68 12.53
CA ASP A 236 -11.78 6.33 11.25
C ASP A 236 -10.28 6.30 10.95
N SER A 237 -9.47 6.18 12.00
CA SER A 237 -8.01 6.20 11.96
C SER A 237 -7.44 5.43 13.15
N GLY A 238 -6.17 5.08 13.06
CA GLY A 238 -5.46 4.37 14.13
C GLY A 238 -4.52 3.31 13.58
N GLU A 239 -3.94 2.56 14.49
CA GLU A 239 -3.14 1.37 14.21
C GLU A 239 -3.75 0.20 14.96
N VAL A 240 -3.85 -0.93 14.28
CA VAL A 240 -4.31 -2.17 14.90
C VAL A 240 -3.22 -3.24 14.81
N SER A 241 -3.10 -4.05 15.85
CA SER A 241 -2.27 -5.26 15.85
C SER A 241 -3.16 -6.46 16.10
N ILE A 242 -2.94 -7.54 15.36
CA ILE A 242 -3.65 -8.80 15.56
C ILE A 242 -3.00 -9.49 16.76
N ARG A 243 -3.82 -9.97 17.66
CA ARG A 243 -3.34 -10.82 18.76
C ARG A 243 -3.13 -12.24 18.21
N LEU A 244 -1.93 -12.76 18.36
CA LEU A 244 -1.58 -14.16 18.05
C LEU A 244 -1.98 -15.07 19.18
#